data_f654c0705b4cb200bb11f172d8da7f69
#
_entry.id   f654c0705b4cb200bb11f172d8da7f69
#
_cell.length_a   1.000
_cell.length_b   1.000
_cell.length_c   1.000
_cell.angle_alpha   90.00
_cell.angle_beta   90.00
_cell.angle_gamma   90.00
#
_symmetry.space_group_name_H-M   'P 1'
#
loop_
_entity.id
_entity.type
_entity.pdbx_description
1 polymer ?
#
loop_
_entity_poly.entity_id
_entity_poly.type
_entity_poly.pdbx_seq_one_letter_code
_entity_poly.pdbx_strand_id
1 'polypeptide(L)'
;MNDVDTSGILLLEYDSFKVVCIAAKDTFNNSYVNIQGDQGIIKVIGPTNEVPNYSIKTKDNFIDENKNIHSHRMFAEFKKFVEVINNKDFKFMNNQKEHTLNVMYIYEKAKKFIEN
;
A
#
# COMPACT_ATOMS: atom_id res chain seq x y z
N MET A 1 -19.29 4.43 -24.67
CA MET A 1 -17.97 4.30 -24.01
C MET A 1 -18.24 4.38 -22.52
N ASN A 2 -17.88 3.36 -21.76
CA ASN A 2 -18.03 3.44 -20.30
C ASN A 2 -16.88 4.33 -19.80
N ASP A 3 -17.21 5.43 -19.10
CA ASP A 3 -16.24 6.34 -18.44
C ASP A 3 -15.52 5.65 -17.25
N VAL A 4 -14.93 4.48 -17.49
CA VAL A 4 -14.15 3.77 -16.49
C VAL A 4 -12.69 3.93 -16.85
N ASP A 5 -11.98 4.60 -15.97
CA ASP A 5 -10.53 4.73 -16.02
C ASP A 5 -9.86 3.36 -15.99
N THR A 6 -9.17 2.98 -17.04
CA THR A 6 -8.57 1.64 -17.19
C THR A 6 -7.11 1.60 -16.79
N SER A 7 -6.40 2.72 -16.91
CA SER A 7 -4.98 2.81 -16.56
C SER A 7 -4.60 4.23 -16.15
N GLY A 8 -3.59 4.37 -15.31
CA GLY A 8 -3.11 5.68 -14.89
C GLY A 8 -1.77 5.64 -14.17
N ILE A 9 -1.15 6.80 -14.09
CA ILE A 9 0.05 7.06 -13.32
C ILE A 9 -0.26 8.21 -12.36
N LEU A 10 -0.03 7.97 -11.07
CA LEU A 10 -0.13 8.98 -10.03
C LEU A 10 1.27 9.27 -9.47
N LEU A 11 1.67 10.52 -9.52
CA LEU A 11 2.89 11.01 -8.90
C LEU A 11 2.53 11.79 -7.63
N LEU A 12 3.05 11.36 -6.48
CA LEU A 12 2.94 12.07 -5.22
C LEU A 12 4.29 12.64 -4.84
N GLU A 13 4.33 13.93 -4.58
CA GLU A 13 5.54 14.63 -4.15
C GLU A 13 5.41 15.05 -2.68
N TYR A 14 6.36 14.58 -1.87
CA TYR A 14 6.55 14.96 -0.48
C TYR A 14 7.91 15.67 -0.35
N ASP A 15 8.12 16.39 0.72
CA ASP A 15 9.34 17.18 0.93
C ASP A 15 10.62 16.34 0.88
N SER A 16 10.56 15.09 1.37
CA SER A 16 11.73 14.20 1.48
C SER A 16 11.72 12.98 0.57
N PHE A 17 10.62 12.70 -0.12
CA PHE A 17 10.50 11.54 -1.00
C PHE A 17 9.42 11.75 -2.08
N LYS A 18 9.44 10.87 -3.08
CA LYS A 18 8.43 10.82 -4.15
C LYS A 18 7.87 9.42 -4.26
N VAL A 19 6.60 9.32 -4.65
CA VAL A 19 5.92 8.06 -4.89
C VAL A 19 5.36 8.05 -6.31
N VAL A 20 5.58 6.96 -7.03
CA VAL A 20 4.98 6.70 -8.33
C VAL A 20 4.07 5.49 -8.19
N CYS A 21 2.77 5.69 -8.41
CA CYS A 21 1.80 4.62 -8.48
C CYS A 21 1.41 4.41 -9.94
N ILE A 22 1.55 3.20 -10.42
CA ILE A 22 1.15 2.80 -11.78
C ILE A 22 0.10 1.71 -11.65
N ALA A 23 -1.04 1.90 -12.28
CA ALA A 23 -2.13 0.93 -12.29
C ALA A 23 -2.73 0.81 -13.68
N ALA A 24 -3.07 -0.41 -14.07
CA ALA A 24 -3.82 -0.70 -15.27
C ALA A 24 -4.74 -1.91 -15.01
N LYS A 25 -5.98 -1.82 -15.50
CA LYS A 25 -6.99 -2.89 -15.39
C LYS A 25 -7.13 -3.70 -16.66
N ASP A 26 -6.64 -3.16 -17.75
CA ASP A 26 -6.74 -3.71 -19.12
C ASP A 26 -5.47 -4.42 -19.58
N THR A 27 -4.46 -4.49 -18.72
CA THR A 27 -3.19 -5.16 -18.99
C THR A 27 -2.85 -6.20 -17.94
N PHE A 28 -2.12 -7.22 -18.35
CA PHE A 28 -1.58 -8.22 -17.44
C PHE A 28 -0.21 -7.78 -16.95
N ASN A 29 -0.11 -7.49 -15.64
CA ASN A 29 1.15 -7.09 -15.04
C ASN A 29 1.31 -7.70 -13.64
N ASN A 30 2.55 -7.93 -13.24
CA ASN A 30 2.88 -8.36 -11.87
C ASN A 30 2.83 -7.14 -10.92
N SER A 31 2.07 -7.29 -9.83
CA SER A 31 2.08 -6.28 -8.77
C SER A 31 3.40 -6.33 -8.01
N TYR A 32 3.92 -5.15 -7.67
CA TYR A 32 5.13 -5.02 -6.84
C TYR A 32 5.16 -3.67 -6.13
N VAL A 33 5.92 -3.60 -5.05
CA VAL A 33 6.36 -2.34 -4.43
C VAL A 33 7.88 -2.31 -4.40
N ASN A 34 8.47 -1.16 -4.71
CA ASN A 34 9.91 -0.93 -4.61
C ASN A 34 10.14 0.39 -3.86
N ILE A 35 10.72 0.30 -2.66
CA ILE A 35 11.08 1.45 -1.84
C ILE A 35 12.60 1.56 -1.88
N GLN A 36 13.10 2.70 -2.36
CA GLN A 36 14.52 2.99 -2.47
C GLN A 36 14.91 4.06 -1.46
N GLY A 37 15.89 3.78 -0.65
CA GLY A 37 16.48 4.70 0.32
C GLY A 37 18.00 4.73 0.20
N ASP A 38 18.60 5.68 0.88
CA ASP A 38 20.06 5.86 0.95
C ASP A 38 20.77 4.69 1.68
N GLN A 39 20.07 4.01 2.59
CA GLN A 39 20.59 2.89 3.36
C GLN A 39 20.24 1.52 2.76
N GLY A 40 19.36 1.46 1.77
CA GLY A 40 18.98 0.18 1.18
C GLY A 40 17.69 0.22 0.36
N ILE A 41 17.22 -0.97 0.02
CA ILE A 41 16.04 -1.19 -0.82
C ILE A 41 15.11 -2.17 -0.12
N ILE A 42 13.80 -1.88 -0.14
CA ILE A 42 12.75 -2.83 0.22
C ILE A 42 11.96 -3.16 -1.04
N LYS A 43 11.79 -4.45 -1.30
CA LYS A 43 10.95 -4.94 -2.40
C LYS A 43 9.86 -5.85 -1.88
N VAL A 44 8.66 -5.65 -2.38
CA VAL A 44 7.54 -6.59 -2.24
C VAL A 44 7.21 -7.11 -3.63
N ILE A 45 7.17 -8.41 -3.80
CA ILE A 45 6.80 -9.07 -5.05
C ILE A 45 5.44 -9.73 -4.85
N GLY A 46 4.46 -9.34 -5.65
CA GLY A 46 3.09 -9.79 -5.55
C GLY A 46 2.12 -8.69 -5.12
N PRO A 47 0.85 -9.04 -4.90
CA PRO A 47 -0.21 -8.10 -4.55
C PRO A 47 0.09 -7.35 -3.25
N THR A 48 -0.07 -6.04 -3.28
CA THR A 48 0.20 -5.14 -2.13
C THR A 48 -0.74 -5.38 -0.96
N ASN A 49 -1.90 -5.95 -1.20
CA ASN A 49 -2.89 -6.30 -0.18
C ASN A 49 -2.66 -7.70 0.44
N GLU A 50 -1.66 -8.44 -0.02
CA GLU A 50 -1.30 -9.75 0.53
C GLU A 50 0.10 -9.75 1.13
N VAL A 51 1.01 -8.96 0.54
CA VAL A 51 2.45 -8.93 0.89
C VAL A 51 3.01 -10.35 1.05
N PRO A 52 2.91 -11.19 -0.01
CA PRO A 52 3.24 -12.62 0.11
C PRO A 52 4.72 -12.84 0.43
N ASN A 53 5.58 -11.99 -0.09
CA ASN A 53 7.01 -12.01 0.21
C ASN A 53 7.60 -10.60 0.12
N TYR A 54 8.56 -10.30 1.00
CA TYR A 54 9.32 -9.07 0.90
C TYR A 54 10.81 -9.34 1.11
N SER A 55 11.62 -8.52 0.49
CA SER A 55 13.06 -8.53 0.71
C SER A 55 13.56 -7.15 1.14
N ILE A 56 14.51 -7.14 2.05
CA ILE A 56 15.24 -5.95 2.48
C ILE A 56 16.70 -6.17 2.16
N LYS A 57 17.30 -5.29 1.37
CA LYS A 57 18.71 -5.31 1.05
C LYS A 57 19.34 -4.00 1.51
N THR A 58 20.28 -4.10 2.43
CA THR A 58 21.20 -3.02 2.83
C THR A 58 22.61 -3.31 2.35
N LYS A 59 23.55 -2.44 2.68
CA LYS A 59 24.97 -2.65 2.36
C LYS A 59 25.51 -3.94 2.96
N ASP A 60 25.09 -4.24 4.20
CA ASP A 60 25.70 -5.31 5.02
C ASP A 60 24.73 -6.49 5.29
N ASN A 61 23.47 -6.40 4.85
CA ASN A 61 22.47 -7.40 5.18
C ASN A 61 21.49 -7.64 4.04
N PHE A 62 20.98 -8.88 3.96
CA PHE A 62 19.90 -9.27 3.06
C PHE A 62 18.89 -10.14 3.82
N ILE A 63 17.64 -9.75 3.78
CA ILE A 63 16.49 -10.48 4.37
C ILE A 63 15.51 -10.75 3.24
N ASP A 64 15.00 -11.97 3.18
CA ASP A 64 13.92 -12.38 2.27
C ASP A 64 12.96 -13.26 3.07
N GLU A 65 11.76 -12.78 3.30
CA GLU A 65 10.82 -13.41 4.24
C GLU A 65 9.37 -13.31 3.79
N ASN A 66 8.60 -14.31 4.20
CA ASN A 66 7.14 -14.29 4.23
C ASN A 66 6.67 -14.23 5.68
N LYS A 67 5.97 -13.18 6.05
CA LYS A 67 5.41 -12.96 7.40
C LYS A 67 3.92 -13.27 7.49
N ASN A 68 3.32 -13.82 6.45
CA ASN A 68 1.92 -14.18 6.48
C ASN A 68 1.68 -15.30 7.51
N ILE A 69 0.84 -15.02 8.49
CA ILE A 69 0.48 -15.95 9.57
C ILE A 69 -0.68 -16.89 9.21
N HIS A 70 -1.31 -16.64 8.07
CA HIS A 70 -2.46 -17.41 7.60
C HIS A 70 -2.58 -17.31 6.07
N SER A 71 -3.14 -18.33 5.44
CA SER A 71 -3.33 -18.38 3.98
C SER A 71 -4.37 -17.37 3.47
N HIS A 72 -5.33 -16.96 4.30
CA HIS A 72 -6.34 -15.98 3.92
C HIS A 72 -5.81 -14.56 4.16
N ARG A 73 -5.74 -13.76 3.08
CA ARG A 73 -5.16 -12.39 3.08
C ARG A 73 -5.74 -11.44 4.14
N MET A 74 -7.04 -11.58 4.45
CA MET A 74 -7.73 -10.69 5.40
C MET A 74 -7.63 -11.18 6.86
N PHE A 75 -6.97 -12.30 7.13
CA PHE A 75 -6.94 -12.86 8.48
C PHE A 75 -6.31 -11.92 9.51
N ALA A 76 -5.15 -11.34 9.18
CA ALA A 76 -4.44 -10.42 10.08
C ALA A 76 -5.25 -9.15 10.36
N GLU A 77 -5.94 -8.64 9.33
CA GLU A 77 -6.81 -7.46 9.43
C GLU A 77 -7.99 -7.71 10.36
N PHE A 78 -8.75 -8.80 10.15
CA PHE A 78 -9.87 -9.14 11.02
C PHE A 78 -9.43 -9.47 12.45
N LYS A 79 -8.31 -10.17 12.62
CA LYS A 79 -7.74 -10.42 13.94
C LYS A 79 -7.46 -9.09 14.66
N LYS A 80 -6.79 -8.15 13.99
CA LYS A 80 -6.50 -6.83 14.57
C LYS A 80 -7.77 -6.04 14.87
N PHE A 81 -8.75 -6.10 14.00
CA PHE A 81 -10.04 -5.44 14.21
C PHE A 81 -10.74 -5.94 15.49
N VAL A 82 -10.80 -7.26 15.67
CA VAL A 82 -11.37 -7.87 16.89
C VAL A 82 -10.58 -7.47 18.15
N GLU A 83 -9.24 -7.48 18.10
CA GLU A 83 -8.40 -7.03 19.21
C GLU A 83 -8.67 -5.58 19.61
N VAL A 84 -8.80 -4.68 18.62
CA VAL A 84 -9.07 -3.25 18.85
C VAL A 84 -10.43 -3.05 19.53
N ILE A 85 -11.46 -3.78 19.10
CA ILE A 85 -12.80 -3.70 19.71
C ILE A 85 -12.75 -4.21 21.17
N ASN A 86 -12.18 -5.39 21.38
CA ASN A 86 -12.13 -6.00 22.71
C ASN A 86 -11.34 -5.16 23.72
N ASN A 87 -10.25 -4.55 23.28
CA ASN A 87 -9.40 -3.71 24.11
C ASN A 87 -9.87 -2.25 24.20
N LYS A 88 -10.92 -1.86 23.45
CA LYS A 88 -11.42 -0.48 23.35
C LYS A 88 -10.30 0.51 23.01
N ASP A 89 -9.40 0.11 22.08
CA ASP A 89 -8.25 0.92 21.67
C ASP A 89 -8.67 2.09 20.77
N PHE A 90 -9.29 3.10 21.39
CA PHE A 90 -9.76 4.32 20.69
C PHE A 90 -8.62 5.11 20.05
N LYS A 91 -7.41 5.04 20.62
CA LYS A 91 -6.25 5.72 20.04
C LYS A 91 -5.89 5.11 18.68
N PHE A 92 -5.79 3.80 18.62
CA PHE A 92 -5.56 3.10 17.36
C PHE A 92 -6.67 3.38 16.35
N MET A 93 -7.94 3.32 16.76
CA MET A 93 -9.09 3.62 15.89
C MET A 93 -9.00 5.03 15.28
N ASN A 94 -8.68 6.05 16.08
CA ASN A 94 -8.55 7.42 15.60
C ASN A 94 -7.40 7.57 14.61
N ASN A 95 -6.25 6.97 14.87
CA ASN A 95 -5.12 6.98 13.94
C ASN A 95 -5.48 6.32 12.60
N GLN A 96 -6.20 5.20 12.62
CA GLN A 96 -6.65 4.53 11.39
C GLN A 96 -7.69 5.37 10.63
N LYS A 97 -8.57 6.06 11.34
CA LYS A 97 -9.51 7.00 10.73
C LYS A 97 -8.80 8.14 10.01
N GLU A 98 -7.84 8.78 10.66
CA GLU A 98 -7.02 9.86 10.06
C GLU A 98 -6.27 9.35 8.82
N HIS A 99 -5.66 8.18 8.91
CA HIS A 99 -5.01 7.57 7.75
C HIS A 99 -5.99 7.36 6.58
N THR A 100 -7.17 6.81 6.85
CA THR A 100 -8.21 6.60 5.83
C THR A 100 -8.65 7.92 5.19
N LEU A 101 -8.86 8.95 5.99
CA LEU A 101 -9.23 10.27 5.48
C LEU A 101 -8.15 10.87 4.58
N ASN A 102 -6.87 10.72 4.93
CA ASN A 102 -5.76 11.16 4.10
C ASN A 102 -5.70 10.42 2.76
N VAL A 103 -5.91 9.10 2.77
CA VAL A 103 -5.97 8.30 1.53
C VAL A 103 -7.14 8.76 0.65
N MET A 104 -8.32 8.96 1.23
CA MET A 104 -9.50 9.44 0.49
C MET A 104 -9.29 10.85 -0.08
N TYR A 105 -8.63 11.73 0.66
CA TYR A 105 -8.27 13.06 0.16
C TYR A 105 -7.38 13.00 -1.07
N ILE A 106 -6.34 12.14 -1.05
CA ILE A 106 -5.44 11.94 -2.19
C ILE A 106 -6.24 11.39 -3.39
N TYR A 107 -7.11 10.42 -3.15
CA TYR A 107 -7.96 9.83 -4.18
C TYR A 107 -8.86 10.87 -4.85
N GLU A 108 -9.56 11.71 -4.07
CA GLU A 108 -10.41 12.78 -4.60
C GLU A 108 -9.61 13.80 -5.41
N LYS A 109 -8.41 14.15 -4.97
CA LYS A 109 -7.51 15.04 -5.71
C LYS A 109 -7.11 14.41 -7.05
N ALA A 110 -6.66 13.15 -7.04
CA ALA A 110 -6.28 12.43 -8.25
C ALA A 110 -7.44 12.37 -9.25
N LYS A 111 -8.66 12.05 -8.79
CA LYS A 111 -9.86 11.99 -9.63
C LYS A 111 -10.14 13.32 -10.35
N LYS A 112 -10.03 14.45 -9.67
CA LYS A 112 -10.23 15.78 -10.27
C LYS A 112 -9.24 16.13 -11.39
N PHE A 113 -8.04 15.55 -11.39
CA PHE A 113 -7.07 15.73 -12.47
C PHE A 113 -7.41 14.92 -13.72
N ILE A 114 -8.18 13.86 -13.59
CA ILE A 114 -8.58 13.00 -14.71
C ILE A 114 -9.83 13.56 -15.38
N GLU A 115 -10.71 14.24 -14.64
CA GLU A 115 -11.97 14.79 -15.12
C GLU A 115 -11.83 16.16 -15.82
N ASN A 116 -10.64 16.78 -15.82
CA ASN A 116 -10.31 18.03 -16.52
C ASN A 116 -9.46 17.76 -17.78
#